data_156647a0fd0f77b8308a2f3557ca0d7b
#
_entry.id   156647a0fd0f77b8308a2f3557ca0d7b
#
_cell.length_a   1.000
_cell.length_b   1.000
_cell.length_c   1.000
_cell.angle_alpha   90.00
_cell.angle_beta   90.00
_cell.angle_gamma   90.00
#
_symmetry.space_group_name_H-M   'P 1'
#
loop_
_entity.id
_entity.type
_entity.pdbx_description
1 polymer ?
#
loop_
_entity_poly.entity_id
_entity_poly.type
_entity_poly.pdbx_seq_one_letter_code
_entity_poly.pdbx_strand_id
1 'polypeptide(L)'
;ITGMQADTRRAVAAIAEIREVIERIDALQTKIAAAVEEQSATTGEIGRNIAQATTGSGEIAENILQVARAAQNTAEGAANTQVASQELSRMAQALQSLVDEYRR
;
A
#
# COMPACT_ATOMS: atom_id res chain seq x y z
N ILE A 1 -43.29 55.39 29.28
CA ILE A 1 -43.33 55.27 27.80
C ILE A 1 -41.87 55.28 27.27
N THR A 2 -40.97 56.11 27.76
CA THR A 2 -39.56 56.17 27.33
C THR A 2 -38.78 54.88 27.68
N GLY A 3 -39.06 54.30 28.83
CA GLY A 3 -38.46 53.03 29.26
C GLY A 3 -38.91 51.83 28.38
N MET A 4 -40.16 51.80 28.01
CA MET A 4 -40.68 50.76 27.10
C MET A 4 -40.11 50.89 25.70
N GLN A 5 -39.93 52.10 25.18
CA GLN A 5 -39.29 52.33 23.87
C GLN A 5 -37.82 51.92 23.85
N ALA A 6 -37.08 52.20 24.94
CA ALA A 6 -35.68 51.81 25.11
C ALA A 6 -35.59 50.28 25.20
N ASP A 7 -36.45 49.60 25.94
CA ASP A 7 -36.47 48.16 26.03
C ASP A 7 -36.85 47.48 24.71
N THR A 8 -37.78 48.06 23.97
CA THR A 8 -38.16 47.57 22.63
C THR A 8 -36.97 47.73 21.64
N ARG A 9 -36.26 48.81 21.70
CA ARG A 9 -35.04 49.03 20.83
C ARG A 9 -33.97 48.02 21.18
N ARG A 10 -33.72 47.71 22.44
CA ARG A 10 -32.77 46.67 22.89
C ARG A 10 -33.19 45.30 22.42
N ALA A 11 -34.49 45.00 22.51
CA ALA A 11 -35.00 43.71 22.00
C ALA A 11 -34.85 43.59 20.50
N VAL A 12 -35.15 44.63 19.73
CA VAL A 12 -34.95 44.68 18.26
C VAL A 12 -33.47 44.53 17.91
N ALA A 13 -32.58 45.20 18.63
CA ALA A 13 -31.13 45.06 18.43
C ALA A 13 -30.63 43.65 18.72
N ALA A 14 -31.11 43.03 19.81
CA ALA A 14 -30.80 41.65 20.11
C ALA A 14 -31.29 40.65 19.07
N ILE A 15 -32.48 40.85 18.53
CA ILE A 15 -33.03 40.07 17.40
C ILE A 15 -32.21 40.22 16.16
N ALA A 16 -31.71 41.43 15.86
CA ALA A 16 -30.83 41.69 14.72
C ALA A 16 -29.47 40.93 14.87
N GLU A 17 -28.91 40.90 16.07
CA GLU A 17 -27.69 40.14 16.36
C GLU A 17 -27.92 38.62 16.20
N ILE A 18 -29.04 38.11 16.69
CA ILE A 18 -29.41 36.70 16.52
C ILE A 18 -29.55 36.36 15.02
N ARG A 19 -30.19 37.23 14.25
CA ARG A 19 -30.33 37.05 12.82
C ARG A 19 -28.98 36.95 12.12
N GLU A 20 -28.04 37.82 12.47
CA GLU A 20 -26.68 37.78 11.95
C GLU A 20 -25.97 36.48 12.29
N VAL A 21 -26.11 35.99 13.53
CA VAL A 21 -25.55 34.71 13.94
C VAL A 21 -26.17 33.56 13.15
N ILE A 22 -27.49 33.56 12.93
CA ILE A 22 -28.18 32.55 12.13
C ILE A 22 -27.67 32.54 10.68
N GLU A 23 -27.46 33.69 10.08
CA GLU A 23 -26.90 33.80 8.73
C GLU A 23 -25.48 33.25 8.65
N ARG A 24 -24.66 33.48 9.68
CA ARG A 24 -23.31 32.87 9.77
C ARG A 24 -23.38 31.36 9.94
N ILE A 25 -24.30 30.87 10.76
CA ILE A 25 -24.50 29.42 10.93
C ILE A 25 -24.91 28.78 9.61
N ASP A 26 -25.83 29.37 8.87
CA ASP A 26 -26.25 28.88 7.56
C ASP A 26 -25.09 28.81 6.56
N ALA A 27 -24.26 29.87 6.52
CA ALA A 27 -23.05 29.89 5.69
C ALA A 27 -22.03 28.81 6.09
N LEU A 28 -21.85 28.58 7.38
CA LEU A 28 -21.00 27.51 7.92
C LEU A 28 -21.52 26.13 7.57
N GLN A 29 -22.84 25.91 7.66
CA GLN A 29 -23.46 24.64 7.29
C GLN A 29 -23.25 24.31 5.82
N THR A 30 -23.33 25.30 4.94
CA THR A 30 -23.02 25.11 3.52
C THR A 30 -21.57 24.70 3.30
N LYS A 31 -20.64 25.33 4.00
CA LYS A 31 -19.22 24.96 3.95
C LYS A 31 -18.96 23.55 4.49
N ILE A 32 -19.61 23.19 5.60
CA ILE A 32 -19.50 21.85 6.20
C ILE A 32 -20.05 20.79 5.24
N ALA A 33 -21.20 21.06 4.61
CA ALA A 33 -21.78 20.12 3.64
C ALA A 33 -20.81 19.87 2.47
N ALA A 34 -20.19 20.93 1.91
CA ALA A 34 -19.20 20.81 0.87
C ALA A 34 -17.96 20.02 1.33
N ALA A 35 -17.47 20.30 2.54
CA ALA A 35 -16.34 19.57 3.13
C ALA A 35 -16.64 18.08 3.34
N VAL A 36 -17.85 17.74 3.76
CA VAL A 36 -18.30 16.36 3.94
C VAL A 36 -18.36 15.63 2.60
N GLU A 37 -18.84 16.28 1.55
CA GLU A 37 -18.83 15.70 0.19
C GLU A 37 -17.41 15.42 -0.29
N GLU A 38 -16.50 16.37 -0.11
CA GLU A 38 -15.09 16.20 -0.45
C GLU A 38 -14.44 15.06 0.34
N GLN A 39 -14.70 14.99 1.66
CA GLN A 39 -14.21 13.89 2.49
C GLN A 39 -14.78 12.54 2.06
N SER A 40 -16.05 12.49 1.66
CA SER A 40 -16.65 11.25 1.17
C SER A 40 -16.01 10.78 -0.12
N ALA A 41 -15.73 11.69 -1.05
CA ALA A 41 -15.02 11.38 -2.28
C ALA A 41 -13.59 10.89 -2.00
N THR A 42 -12.86 11.59 -1.14
CA THR A 42 -11.50 11.20 -0.73
C THR A 42 -11.48 9.84 -0.04
N THR A 43 -12.44 9.59 0.86
CA THR A 43 -12.58 8.29 1.53
C THR A 43 -12.84 7.17 0.54
N GLY A 44 -13.65 7.43 -0.49
CA GLY A 44 -13.88 6.50 -1.58
C GLY A 44 -12.60 6.18 -2.38
N GLU A 45 -11.77 7.19 -2.65
CA GLU A 45 -10.46 7.00 -3.30
C GLU A 45 -9.51 6.19 -2.43
N ILE A 46 -9.44 6.50 -1.13
CA ILE A 46 -8.64 5.73 -0.17
C ILE A 46 -9.07 4.26 -0.16
N GLY A 47 -10.37 4.01 -0.16
CA GLY A 47 -10.92 2.64 -0.23
C GLY A 47 -10.45 1.89 -1.47
N ARG A 48 -10.48 2.54 -2.64
CA ARG A 48 -9.97 1.95 -3.88
C ARG A 48 -8.47 1.69 -3.82
N ASN A 49 -7.70 2.64 -3.29
CA ASN A 49 -6.25 2.51 -3.15
C ASN A 49 -5.88 1.36 -2.21
N ILE A 50 -6.61 1.19 -1.12
CA ILE A 50 -6.43 0.07 -0.19
C ILE A 50 -6.72 -1.26 -0.89
N ALA A 51 -7.79 -1.35 -1.68
CA ALA A 51 -8.11 -2.54 -2.45
C ALA A 51 -7.00 -2.90 -3.44
N GLN A 52 -6.47 -1.92 -4.17
CA GLN A 52 -5.34 -2.11 -5.08
C GLN A 52 -4.07 -2.54 -4.34
N ALA A 53 -3.76 -1.91 -3.19
CA ALA A 53 -2.62 -2.27 -2.37
C ALA A 53 -2.74 -3.71 -1.84
N THR A 54 -3.94 -4.13 -1.47
CA THR A 54 -4.22 -5.50 -1.01
C THR A 54 -3.97 -6.51 -2.13
N THR A 55 -4.46 -6.21 -3.34
CA THR A 55 -4.23 -7.06 -4.52
C THR A 55 -2.74 -7.14 -4.84
N GLY A 56 -2.05 -5.99 -4.90
CA GLY A 56 -0.60 -5.95 -5.16
C GLY A 56 0.22 -6.69 -4.09
N SER A 57 -0.19 -6.60 -2.83
CA SER A 57 0.47 -7.36 -1.75
C SER A 57 0.29 -8.87 -1.92
N GLY A 58 -0.88 -9.30 -2.40
CA GLY A 58 -1.14 -10.70 -2.73
C GLY A 58 -0.23 -11.20 -3.87
N GLU A 59 -0.10 -10.41 -4.93
CA GLU A 59 0.79 -10.71 -6.06
C GLU A 59 2.26 -10.78 -5.62
N ILE A 60 2.69 -9.86 -4.76
CA ILE A 60 4.05 -9.89 -4.19
C ILE A 60 4.27 -11.18 -3.39
N ALA A 61 3.33 -11.58 -2.55
CA ALA A 61 3.42 -12.82 -1.78
C ALA A 61 3.55 -14.05 -2.69
N GLU A 62 2.78 -14.10 -3.76
CA GLU A 62 2.86 -15.17 -4.76
C GLU A 62 4.21 -15.19 -5.46
N ASN A 63 4.71 -14.01 -5.87
CA ASN A 63 6.02 -13.87 -6.50
C ASN A 63 7.14 -14.31 -5.56
N ILE A 64 7.06 -14.00 -4.27
CA ILE A 64 8.04 -14.46 -3.26
C ILE A 64 8.07 -16.00 -3.21
N LEU A 65 6.91 -16.65 -3.24
CA LEU A 65 6.84 -18.11 -3.27
C LEU A 65 7.46 -18.69 -4.56
N GLN A 66 7.25 -18.05 -5.69
CA GLN A 66 7.87 -18.45 -6.97
C GLN A 66 9.40 -18.30 -6.92
N VAL A 67 9.90 -17.18 -6.38
CA VAL A 67 11.34 -16.95 -6.19
C VAL A 67 11.94 -18.01 -5.25
N ALA A 68 11.26 -18.35 -4.17
CA ALA A 68 11.71 -19.39 -3.25
C ALA A 68 11.83 -20.75 -3.94
N ARG A 69 10.85 -21.13 -4.77
CA ARG A 69 10.90 -22.36 -5.56
C ARG A 69 12.04 -22.35 -6.58
N ALA A 70 12.22 -21.23 -7.28
CA ALA A 70 13.32 -21.07 -8.24
C ALA A 70 14.69 -21.16 -7.56
N ALA A 71 14.83 -20.57 -6.37
CA ALA A 71 16.04 -20.68 -5.57
C ALA A 71 16.33 -22.13 -5.17
N GLN A 72 15.31 -22.88 -4.77
CA GLN A 72 15.44 -24.29 -4.42
C GLN A 72 15.85 -25.13 -5.64
N ASN A 73 15.23 -24.92 -6.78
CA ASN A 73 15.59 -25.57 -8.03
C ASN A 73 17.02 -25.26 -8.45
N THR A 74 17.46 -24.02 -8.26
CA THR A 74 18.83 -23.60 -8.52
C THR A 74 19.82 -24.31 -7.59
N ALA A 75 19.50 -24.45 -6.32
CA ALA A 75 20.31 -25.16 -5.35
C ALA A 75 20.45 -26.66 -5.71
N GLU A 76 19.34 -27.30 -6.11
CA GLU A 76 19.36 -28.69 -6.59
C GLU A 76 20.19 -28.85 -7.87
N GLY A 77 20.05 -27.91 -8.81
CA GLY A 77 20.85 -27.87 -10.02
C GLY A 77 22.34 -27.72 -9.73
N ALA A 78 22.69 -26.86 -8.78
CA ALA A 78 24.08 -26.67 -8.35
C ALA A 78 24.66 -27.94 -7.71
N ALA A 79 23.85 -28.63 -6.87
CA ALA A 79 24.24 -29.90 -6.27
C ALA A 79 24.47 -30.97 -7.34
N ASN A 80 23.59 -31.07 -8.33
CA ASN A 80 23.72 -32.00 -9.45
C ASN A 80 24.95 -31.71 -10.30
N THR A 81 25.25 -30.42 -10.54
CA THR A 81 26.44 -29.97 -11.26
C THR A 81 27.71 -30.37 -10.49
N GLN A 82 27.71 -30.24 -9.18
CA GLN A 82 28.83 -30.65 -8.32
C GLN A 82 29.08 -32.14 -8.42
N VAL A 83 28.05 -32.97 -8.40
CA VAL A 83 28.14 -34.42 -8.57
C VAL A 83 28.70 -34.75 -9.94
N ALA A 84 28.19 -34.13 -11.01
CA ALA A 84 28.67 -34.32 -12.37
C ALA A 84 30.16 -33.92 -12.52
N SER A 85 30.57 -32.83 -11.88
CA SER A 85 31.97 -32.38 -11.86
C SER A 85 32.88 -33.39 -11.17
N GLN A 86 32.44 -33.98 -10.07
CA GLN A 86 33.17 -35.01 -9.37
C GLN A 86 33.33 -36.30 -10.21
N GLU A 87 32.28 -36.68 -10.93
CA GLU A 87 32.32 -37.81 -11.85
C GLU A 87 33.26 -37.55 -13.04
N LEU A 88 33.23 -36.34 -13.62
CA LEU A 88 34.16 -35.94 -14.66
C LEU A 88 35.61 -35.98 -14.16
N SER A 89 35.89 -35.49 -12.98
CA SER A 89 37.19 -35.53 -12.34
C SER A 89 37.69 -36.99 -12.17
N ARG A 90 36.82 -37.87 -11.74
CA ARG A 90 37.09 -39.30 -11.58
C ARG A 90 37.38 -39.96 -12.92
N MET A 91 36.60 -39.68 -13.94
CA MET A 91 36.85 -40.17 -15.31
C MET A 91 38.15 -39.64 -15.88
N ALA A 92 38.51 -38.39 -15.65
CA ALA A 92 39.78 -37.81 -16.07
C ALA A 92 40.97 -38.51 -15.41
N GLN A 93 40.87 -38.83 -14.12
CA GLN A 93 41.88 -39.59 -13.41
C GLN A 93 41.98 -41.02 -13.92
N ALA A 94 40.89 -41.68 -14.22
CA ALA A 94 40.88 -43.02 -14.81
C ALA A 94 41.50 -43.06 -16.17
N LEU A 95 41.18 -42.05 -17.03
CA LEU A 95 41.83 -41.90 -18.34
C LEU A 95 43.31 -41.66 -18.23
N GLN A 96 43.75 -40.85 -17.30
CA GLN A 96 45.17 -40.58 -17.06
C GLN A 96 45.92 -41.86 -16.62
N SER A 97 45.33 -42.63 -15.74
CA SER A 97 45.89 -43.94 -15.33
C SER A 97 46.00 -44.90 -16.51
N LEU A 98 45.00 -44.92 -17.37
CA LEU A 98 44.99 -45.76 -18.57
C LEU A 98 46.05 -45.37 -19.56
N VAL A 99 46.25 -44.05 -19.80
CA VAL A 99 47.31 -43.51 -20.65
C VAL A 99 48.70 -43.83 -20.10
N ASP A 100 48.87 -43.71 -18.78
CA ASP A 100 50.14 -44.04 -18.12
C ASP A 100 50.46 -45.52 -18.21
N GLU A 101 49.47 -46.39 -18.09
CA GLU A 101 49.58 -47.83 -18.27
C GLU A 101 49.97 -48.18 -19.72
N TYR A 102 49.37 -47.51 -20.67
CA TYR A 102 49.65 -47.69 -22.11
C TYR A 102 51.04 -47.20 -22.52
N ARG A 103 51.61 -46.23 -21.83
CA ARG A 103 52.95 -45.72 -22.01
C ARG A 103 54.01 -46.67 -21.53
N ARG A 104 53.66 -47.53 -20.64
CA ARG A 104 54.57 -48.59 -20.13
C ARG A 104 54.54 -49.76 -21.10
#